data_cab5c3a11ae3c2a99ccc3812c928a20a
#
_entry.id   cab5c3a11ae3c2a99ccc3812c928a20a
#
_cell.length_a   1.000
_cell.length_b   1.000
_cell.length_c   1.000
_cell.angle_alpha   90.00
_cell.angle_beta   90.00
_cell.angle_gamma   90.00
#
_symmetry.space_group_name_H-M   'P 1'
#
loop_
_entity.id
_entity.type
_entity.pdbx_description
1 polymer ?
#
loop_
_entity_poly.entity_id
_entity_poly.type
_entity_poly.pdbx_seq_one_letter_code
_entity_poly.pdbx_strand_id
1 'polypeptide(L)'
;NCKGEKIAERKPAISFRVYWDGDLQDEILNGTNLSKWNGTEALTINKFPGAMHCNGTKRTPNLSADLFGDWREEIIFSDTEDPSKLRIYTTTIPTQNRLYTLMHDPVYRLGIAWQNVGYNQPPHLGFYIGDGTEDIPWPQLYMPHGQYSKE
;
A
#
# COMPACT_ATOMS: atom_id res chain seq x y z
N ASN A 1 3.82 18.62 -11.17
CA ASN A 1 3.39 17.53 -12.03
C ASN A 1 4.55 17.01 -12.89
N CYS A 2 4.30 16.00 -13.75
CA CYS A 2 5.31 15.40 -14.63
C CYS A 2 5.92 16.38 -15.67
N LYS A 3 5.31 17.54 -15.87
CA LYS A 3 5.85 18.64 -16.72
C LYS A 3 6.69 19.65 -15.94
N GLY A 4 6.89 19.45 -14.63
CA GLY A 4 7.61 20.37 -13.76
C GLY A 4 6.79 21.60 -13.32
N GLU A 5 5.49 21.63 -13.59
CA GLU A 5 4.62 22.72 -13.16
C GLU A 5 4.25 22.57 -11.69
N LYS A 6 4.27 23.66 -10.93
CA LYS A 6 3.81 23.68 -9.54
C LYS A 6 2.29 23.54 -9.51
N ILE A 7 1.79 22.50 -8.87
CA ILE A 7 0.34 22.21 -8.77
C ILE A 7 -0.24 22.50 -7.39
N ALA A 8 0.60 22.73 -6.37
CA ALA A 8 0.15 23.03 -5.01
C ALA A 8 1.17 23.92 -4.29
N GLU A 9 0.69 24.72 -3.35
CA GLU A 9 1.55 25.59 -2.52
C GLU A 9 2.30 24.81 -1.44
N ARG A 10 1.72 23.72 -0.94
CA ARG A 10 2.30 22.88 0.10
C ARG A 10 2.35 21.43 -0.38
N LYS A 11 3.45 20.76 -0.11
CA LYS A 11 3.55 19.31 -0.31
C LYS A 11 2.96 18.58 0.90
N PRO A 12 2.37 17.40 0.72
CA PRO A 12 2.00 16.55 1.84
C PRO A 12 3.25 15.93 2.50
N ALA A 13 3.08 15.37 3.71
CA ALA A 13 4.10 14.52 4.31
C ALA A 13 4.05 13.15 3.62
N ILE A 14 5.06 12.84 2.82
CA ILE A 14 5.15 11.60 2.02
C ILE A 14 6.15 10.64 2.66
N SER A 15 5.81 10.10 3.84
CA SER A 15 6.66 9.14 4.54
C SER A 15 6.49 7.73 4.01
N PHE A 16 5.27 7.37 3.64
CA PHE A 16 4.90 6.04 3.17
C PHE A 16 3.62 6.12 2.32
N ARG A 17 3.32 5.06 1.58
CA ARG A 17 2.11 4.94 0.77
C ARG A 17 1.45 3.59 0.99
N VAL A 18 0.16 3.46 0.69
CA VAL A 18 -0.60 2.23 0.80
C VAL A 18 -1.83 2.26 -0.11
N TYR A 19 -2.17 1.16 -0.76
CA TYR A 19 -3.45 1.00 -1.45
C TYR A 19 -4.55 0.69 -0.44
N TRP A 20 -5.51 1.60 -0.24
CA TRP A 20 -6.47 1.49 0.85
C TRP A 20 -7.93 1.68 0.46
N ASP A 21 -8.31 2.79 -0.17
CA ASP A 21 -9.71 3.16 -0.33
C ASP A 21 -10.41 2.47 -1.51
N GLY A 22 -9.66 1.72 -2.32
CA GLY A 22 -10.20 0.89 -3.38
C GLY A 22 -10.39 1.60 -4.72
N ASP A 23 -9.94 2.85 -4.86
CA ASP A 23 -9.60 3.39 -6.16
C ASP A 23 -8.20 2.90 -6.58
N LEU A 24 -7.76 3.17 -7.80
CA LEU A 24 -6.48 2.65 -8.29
C LEU A 24 -5.26 3.51 -7.89
N GLN A 25 -5.47 4.54 -7.07
CA GLN A 25 -4.40 5.37 -6.52
C GLN A 25 -4.03 4.92 -5.11
N ASP A 26 -2.80 5.15 -4.73
CA ASP A 26 -2.35 4.94 -3.36
C ASP A 26 -2.63 6.13 -2.45
N GLU A 27 -2.76 5.88 -1.16
CA GLU A 27 -2.94 6.85 -0.11
C GLU A 27 -1.61 7.15 0.57
N ILE A 28 -1.54 8.34 1.16
CA ILE A 28 -0.40 8.80 1.94
C ILE A 28 -0.53 8.29 3.37
N LEU A 29 0.41 7.46 3.80
CA LEU A 29 0.53 7.02 5.18
C LEU A 29 1.67 7.78 5.88
N ASN A 30 1.33 8.56 6.90
CA ASN A 30 2.30 9.28 7.72
C ASN A 30 2.12 8.96 9.20
N GLY A 31 2.97 8.11 9.73
CA GLY A 31 2.78 7.52 11.05
C GLY A 31 1.50 6.70 11.08
N THR A 32 0.57 7.06 11.94
CA THR A 32 -0.73 6.39 12.08
C THR A 32 -1.88 7.18 11.46
N ASN A 33 -1.58 8.13 10.58
CA ASN A 33 -2.56 8.92 9.86
C ASN A 33 -2.53 8.59 8.38
N LEU A 34 -3.69 8.23 7.84
CA LEU A 34 -3.90 7.91 6.44
C LEU A 34 -4.65 9.05 5.76
N SER A 35 -4.16 9.51 4.62
CA SER A 35 -4.71 10.66 3.92
C SER A 35 -4.74 10.42 2.41
N LYS A 36 -5.79 10.94 1.76
CA LYS A 36 -5.92 11.01 0.31
C LYS A 36 -5.49 12.39 -0.18
N TRP A 37 -4.70 12.43 -1.25
CA TRP A 37 -4.38 13.68 -1.93
C TRP A 37 -5.50 14.07 -2.90
N ASN A 38 -6.06 15.28 -2.73
CA ASN A 38 -7.14 15.77 -3.58
C ASN A 38 -6.69 16.72 -4.72
N GLY A 39 -5.37 16.77 -4.95
CA GLY A 39 -4.76 17.71 -5.91
C GLY A 39 -4.24 18.99 -5.28
N THR A 40 -4.70 19.36 -4.07
CA THR A 40 -4.32 20.59 -3.38
C THR A 40 -3.81 20.33 -1.97
N GLU A 41 -4.45 19.43 -1.25
CA GLU A 41 -4.12 19.07 0.13
C GLU A 41 -4.36 17.60 0.43
N ALA A 42 -3.77 17.10 1.52
CA ALA A 42 -3.97 15.75 2.01
C ALA A 42 -5.13 15.72 3.02
N LEU A 43 -6.24 15.12 2.62
CA LEU A 43 -7.41 14.94 3.47
C LEU A 43 -7.29 13.65 4.26
N THR A 44 -7.39 13.72 5.58
CA THR A 44 -7.38 12.52 6.43
C THR A 44 -8.61 11.68 6.17
N ILE A 45 -8.40 10.41 5.80
CA ILE A 45 -9.47 9.42 5.58
C ILE A 45 -9.54 8.40 6.71
N ASN A 46 -8.42 8.13 7.39
CA ASN A 46 -8.42 7.26 8.55
C ASN A 46 -7.30 7.61 9.54
N LYS A 47 -7.49 7.19 10.79
CA LYS A 47 -6.46 7.16 11.84
C LYS A 47 -6.49 5.81 12.51
N PHE A 48 -5.34 5.29 12.88
CA PHE A 48 -5.22 3.96 13.49
C PHE A 48 -5.02 4.08 15.00
N PRO A 49 -6.12 4.05 15.80
CA PRO A 49 -6.02 4.17 17.26
C PRO A 49 -5.34 2.94 17.86
N GLY A 50 -4.53 3.14 18.88
CA GLY A 50 -3.76 2.08 19.51
C GLY A 50 -2.57 1.59 18.71
N ALA A 51 -2.30 2.19 17.54
CA ALA A 51 -1.17 1.88 16.68
C ALA A 51 0.06 2.71 17.04
N MET A 52 1.23 2.10 17.01
CA MET A 52 2.52 2.75 17.16
C MET A 52 3.39 2.48 15.92
N HIS A 53 3.77 3.56 15.24
CA HIS A 53 4.68 3.47 14.10
C HIS A 53 6.12 3.14 14.55
N CYS A 54 6.90 2.55 13.67
CA CYS A 54 8.35 2.35 13.86
C CYS A 54 9.18 3.42 13.11
N ASN A 55 10.50 3.29 13.16
CA ASN A 55 11.46 4.17 12.47
C ASN A 55 11.38 5.67 12.83
N GLY A 56 11.11 6.00 14.07
CA GLY A 56 11.27 7.36 14.61
C GLY A 56 10.87 8.49 13.66
N THR A 57 11.83 9.09 12.99
CA THR A 57 11.61 10.24 12.09
C THR A 57 10.85 9.89 10.80
N LYS A 58 11.00 8.67 10.28
CA LYS A 58 10.29 8.22 9.07
C LYS A 58 8.84 7.83 9.33
N ARG A 59 8.52 7.44 10.57
CA ARG A 59 7.15 7.17 11.00
C ARG A 59 6.44 6.14 10.14
N THR A 60 7.11 5.03 9.85
CA THR A 60 6.62 3.98 8.96
C THR A 60 5.87 2.89 9.74
N PRO A 61 5.00 2.09 9.10
CA PRO A 61 4.45 0.89 9.71
C PRO A 61 5.54 -0.17 9.96
N ASN A 62 5.21 -1.21 10.72
CA ASN A 62 6.06 -2.39 10.83
C ASN A 62 6.07 -3.18 9.52
N LEU A 63 4.92 -3.27 8.86
CA LEU A 63 4.75 -3.87 7.54
C LEU A 63 3.54 -3.28 6.84
N SER A 64 3.59 -3.19 5.51
CA SER A 64 2.44 -2.98 4.64
C SER A 64 2.51 -3.97 3.50
N ALA A 65 1.41 -4.70 3.24
CA ALA A 65 1.31 -5.65 2.16
C ALA A 65 -0.14 -6.07 1.91
N ASP A 66 -0.45 -6.54 0.70
CA ASP A 66 -1.68 -7.25 0.38
C ASP A 66 -1.64 -8.66 1.01
N LEU A 67 -1.97 -8.75 2.30
CA LEU A 67 -1.91 -9.99 3.08
C LEU A 67 -3.15 -10.86 2.89
N PHE A 68 -4.31 -10.24 2.64
CA PHE A 68 -5.57 -10.95 2.49
C PHE A 68 -5.95 -11.26 1.04
N GLY A 69 -5.14 -10.78 0.08
CA GLY A 69 -5.24 -11.17 -1.32
C GLY A 69 -6.35 -10.45 -2.09
N ASP A 70 -6.79 -9.30 -1.61
CA ASP A 70 -7.82 -8.49 -2.25
C ASP A 70 -7.27 -7.26 -2.99
N TRP A 71 -5.95 -7.24 -3.23
CA TRP A 71 -5.09 -6.21 -3.81
C TRP A 71 -4.89 -4.94 -2.97
N ARG A 72 -5.75 -4.66 -2.03
CA ARG A 72 -5.54 -3.57 -1.08
C ARG A 72 -4.59 -4.03 0.02
N GLU A 73 -3.85 -3.08 0.56
CA GLU A 73 -2.79 -3.43 1.49
C GLU A 73 -3.26 -3.36 2.94
N GLU A 74 -2.96 -4.38 3.72
CA GLU A 74 -3.04 -4.34 5.17
C GLU A 74 -1.83 -3.59 5.72
N ILE A 75 -2.06 -2.95 6.87
CA ILE A 75 -1.03 -2.22 7.60
C ILE A 75 -0.84 -2.85 8.96
N ILE A 76 0.40 -3.22 9.28
CA ILE A 76 0.77 -3.77 10.58
C ILE A 76 1.50 -2.71 11.39
N PHE A 77 1.01 -2.47 12.59
CA PHE A 77 1.65 -1.61 13.59
C PHE A 77 1.87 -2.36 14.90
N SER A 78 2.84 -1.92 15.70
CA SER A 78 2.93 -2.31 17.10
C SER A 78 1.78 -1.71 17.90
N ASP A 79 1.38 -2.40 18.95
CA ASP A 79 0.39 -1.89 19.89
C ASP A 79 1.02 -0.86 20.85
N THR A 80 0.29 0.24 21.14
CA THR A 80 0.79 1.31 22.03
C THR A 80 0.83 0.89 23.51
N GLU A 81 -0.05 -0.02 23.92
CA GLU A 81 -0.16 -0.47 25.32
C GLU A 81 0.70 -1.69 25.59
N ASP A 82 0.86 -2.55 24.59
CA ASP A 82 1.64 -3.78 24.70
C ASP A 82 2.51 -3.97 23.43
N PRO A 83 3.76 -3.50 23.45
CA PRO A 83 4.65 -3.61 22.30
C PRO A 83 5.01 -5.03 21.85
N SER A 84 4.64 -6.05 22.62
CA SER A 84 4.76 -7.46 22.23
C SER A 84 3.65 -7.90 21.26
N LYS A 85 2.63 -7.07 21.06
CA LYS A 85 1.51 -7.31 20.16
C LYS A 85 1.62 -6.51 18.89
N LEU A 86 1.11 -7.09 17.83
CA LEU A 86 0.92 -6.42 16.53
C LEU A 86 -0.57 -6.25 16.25
N ARG A 87 -0.92 -5.10 15.70
CA ARG A 87 -2.26 -4.80 15.19
C ARG A 87 -2.23 -4.82 13.68
N ILE A 88 -3.13 -5.60 13.08
CA ILE A 88 -3.34 -5.62 11.63
C ILE A 88 -4.60 -4.80 11.34
N TYR A 89 -4.45 -3.81 10.50
CA TYR A 89 -5.55 -2.97 10.03
C TYR A 89 -5.83 -3.29 8.57
N THR A 90 -7.08 -3.55 8.27
CA THR A 90 -7.61 -3.76 6.91
C THR A 90 -8.70 -2.76 6.62
N THR A 91 -8.95 -2.51 5.35
CA THR A 91 -10.04 -1.65 4.91
C THR A 91 -11.34 -2.42 4.73
N THR A 92 -12.45 -1.77 5.02
CA THR A 92 -13.80 -2.27 4.73
C THR A 92 -14.52 -1.44 3.67
N ILE A 93 -13.81 -0.51 3.02
CA ILE A 93 -14.37 0.36 1.99
C ILE A 93 -14.69 -0.49 0.76
N PRO A 94 -15.93 -0.47 0.22
CA PRO A 94 -16.24 -1.20 -0.99
C PRO A 94 -15.48 -0.66 -2.20
N THR A 95 -15.06 -1.55 -3.10
CA THR A 95 -14.43 -1.18 -4.37
C THR A 95 -15.10 -1.87 -5.55
N GLN A 96 -15.15 -1.19 -6.69
CA GLN A 96 -15.55 -1.76 -7.98
C GLN A 96 -14.36 -2.36 -8.74
N ASN A 97 -13.15 -1.99 -8.34
CA ASN A 97 -11.93 -2.49 -8.96
C ASN A 97 -11.61 -3.89 -8.44
N ARG A 98 -11.41 -4.83 -9.36
CA ARG A 98 -11.06 -6.21 -9.03
C ARG A 98 -9.75 -6.57 -9.69
N LEU A 99 -8.73 -6.72 -8.86
CA LEU A 99 -7.40 -7.14 -9.26
C LEU A 99 -7.07 -8.49 -8.61
N TYR A 100 -6.11 -9.18 -9.20
CA TYR A 100 -5.46 -10.28 -8.51
C TYR A 100 -4.65 -9.76 -7.33
N THR A 101 -4.38 -10.63 -6.37
CA THR A 101 -3.48 -10.29 -5.27
C THR A 101 -2.17 -9.73 -5.81
N LEU A 102 -1.69 -8.64 -5.23
CA LEU A 102 -0.41 -8.05 -5.61
C LEU A 102 0.76 -8.98 -5.29
N MET A 103 0.54 -9.96 -4.43
CA MET A 103 1.53 -10.96 -4.02
C MET A 103 2.00 -11.87 -5.17
N HIS A 104 1.31 -11.91 -6.31
CA HIS A 104 1.82 -12.65 -7.46
C HIS A 104 2.96 -11.92 -8.19
N ASP A 105 3.10 -10.61 -8.01
CA ASP A 105 4.20 -9.83 -8.60
C ASP A 105 5.51 -10.08 -7.82
N PRO A 106 6.58 -10.58 -8.47
CA PRO A 106 7.84 -10.83 -7.81
C PRO A 106 8.53 -9.55 -7.31
N VAL A 107 8.34 -8.41 -7.99
CA VAL A 107 8.89 -7.12 -7.57
C VAL A 107 8.23 -6.68 -6.26
N TYR A 108 6.91 -6.80 -6.18
CA TYR A 108 6.15 -6.50 -4.97
C TYR A 108 6.57 -7.38 -3.78
N ARG A 109 6.70 -8.70 -3.98
CA ARG A 109 7.17 -9.62 -2.93
C ARG A 109 8.57 -9.29 -2.43
N LEU A 110 9.48 -8.92 -3.32
CA LEU A 110 10.82 -8.45 -2.92
C LEU A 110 10.72 -7.16 -2.12
N GLY A 111 9.85 -6.23 -2.53
CA GLY A 111 9.56 -5.01 -1.80
C GLY A 111 9.11 -5.26 -0.37
N ILE A 112 8.22 -6.25 -0.17
CA ILE A 112 7.76 -6.66 1.17
C ILE A 112 8.90 -7.30 1.96
N ALA A 113 9.66 -8.19 1.35
CA ALA A 113 10.74 -8.93 2.03
C ALA A 113 11.82 -8.00 2.59
N TRP A 114 12.08 -6.87 1.99
CA TRP A 114 13.10 -5.93 2.46
C TRP A 114 12.55 -4.76 3.28
N GLN A 115 11.24 -4.67 3.52
CA GLN A 115 10.72 -3.76 4.54
C GLN A 115 11.44 -4.05 5.86
N ASN A 116 11.81 -3.01 6.59
CA ASN A 116 12.62 -3.09 7.81
C ASN A 116 14.06 -3.58 7.63
N VAL A 117 14.54 -3.74 6.41
CA VAL A 117 15.95 -3.99 6.12
C VAL A 117 16.57 -2.66 5.66
N GLY A 118 17.31 -2.02 6.53
CA GLY A 118 17.82 -0.68 6.29
C GLY A 118 16.74 0.38 6.47
N TYR A 119 16.45 1.15 5.41
CA TYR A 119 15.35 2.12 5.42
C TYR A 119 14.06 1.46 4.98
N ASN A 120 13.07 1.44 5.86
CA ASN A 120 11.75 0.93 5.52
C ASN A 120 11.12 1.78 4.40
N GLN A 121 10.72 1.13 3.33
CA GLN A 121 10.08 1.72 2.16
C GLN A 121 8.80 0.93 1.84
N PRO A 122 7.76 1.57 1.26
CA PRO A 122 6.58 0.83 0.80
C PRO A 122 6.96 -0.15 -0.32
N PRO A 123 6.32 -1.29 -0.42
CA PRO A 123 6.52 -2.20 -1.53
C PRO A 123 6.00 -1.56 -2.82
N HIS A 124 6.73 -1.72 -3.92
CA HIS A 124 6.35 -1.22 -5.24
C HIS A 124 6.02 -2.36 -6.18
N LEU A 125 5.11 -2.11 -7.11
CA LEU A 125 4.74 -3.06 -8.15
C LEU A 125 5.74 -3.02 -9.31
N GLY A 126 5.90 -4.15 -9.99
CA GLY A 126 6.62 -4.24 -11.26
C GLY A 126 5.81 -3.76 -12.47
N PHE A 127 4.58 -3.29 -12.24
CA PHE A 127 3.67 -2.75 -13.25
C PHE A 127 2.90 -1.55 -12.71
N TYR A 128 2.25 -0.81 -13.60
CA TYR A 128 1.51 0.38 -13.23
C TYR A 128 0.08 0.05 -12.80
N ILE A 129 -0.34 0.60 -11.67
CA ILE A 129 -1.74 0.77 -11.26
C ILE A 129 -1.93 2.24 -10.92
N GLY A 130 -2.98 2.86 -11.43
CA GLY A 130 -3.29 4.25 -11.18
C GLY A 130 -4.37 4.76 -12.13
N ASP A 131 -4.57 6.07 -12.16
CA ASP A 131 -5.51 6.69 -13.09
C ASP A 131 -5.16 6.35 -14.55
N GLY A 132 -6.20 5.98 -15.31
CA GLY A 132 -6.05 5.60 -16.71
C GLY A 132 -5.51 4.19 -16.93
N THR A 133 -5.47 3.35 -15.91
CA THR A 133 -5.17 1.92 -16.08
C THR A 133 -6.30 1.26 -16.85
N GLU A 134 -6.02 0.81 -18.07
CA GLU A 134 -6.99 0.08 -18.91
C GLU A 134 -6.80 -1.43 -18.77
N ASP A 135 -5.54 -1.88 -18.75
CA ASP A 135 -5.19 -3.30 -18.65
C ASP A 135 -4.26 -3.56 -17.46
N ILE A 136 -4.69 -4.45 -16.57
CA ILE A 136 -3.89 -4.93 -15.47
C ILE A 136 -3.25 -6.25 -15.87
N PRO A 137 -1.92 -6.40 -15.71
CA PRO A 137 -1.24 -7.62 -16.10
C PRO A 137 -1.82 -8.86 -15.41
N TRP A 138 -2.16 -9.86 -16.19
CA TRP A 138 -2.55 -11.16 -15.65
C TRP A 138 -1.34 -11.85 -15.04
N PRO A 139 -1.49 -12.48 -13.85
CA PRO A 139 -0.43 -13.27 -13.27
C PRO A 139 -0.09 -14.45 -14.17
N GLN A 140 1.19 -14.66 -14.42
CA GLN A 140 1.66 -15.89 -15.03
C GLN A 140 1.69 -16.98 -13.96
N LEU A 141 0.67 -17.82 -13.93
CA LEU A 141 0.57 -18.90 -12.96
C LEU A 141 1.20 -20.17 -13.57
N TYR A 142 2.28 -20.62 -12.95
CA TYR A 142 2.93 -21.88 -13.28
C TYR A 142 2.58 -22.93 -12.22
N MET A 143 1.91 -23.99 -12.64
CA MET A 143 1.67 -25.14 -11.77
C MET A 143 2.73 -26.20 -12.05
N PRO A 144 3.38 -26.78 -11.03
CA PRO A 144 4.44 -27.78 -11.21
C PRO A 144 4.00 -29.07 -11.94
N HIS A 145 2.70 -29.32 -12.01
CA HIS A 145 2.12 -30.57 -12.51
C HIS A 145 0.86 -30.38 -13.36
N GLY A 146 0.84 -29.43 -14.28
CA GLY A 146 -0.28 -29.30 -15.21
C GLY A 146 -0.31 -27.99 -15.99
N GLN A 147 -0.77 -28.04 -17.23
CA GLN A 147 -1.13 -26.85 -17.99
C GLN A 147 -2.56 -26.48 -17.61
N TYR A 148 -2.77 -25.27 -17.15
CA TYR A 148 -4.12 -24.69 -17.10
C TYR A 148 -4.53 -24.27 -18.51
N SER A 149 -5.54 -24.93 -19.06
CA SER A 149 -6.28 -24.40 -20.21
C SER A 149 -7.20 -23.29 -19.71
N LYS A 150 -7.15 -22.12 -20.33
CA LYS A 150 -8.22 -21.12 -20.21
C LYS A 150 -9.48 -21.76 -20.80
N GLU A 151 -10.53 -21.96 -20.01
CA GLU A 151 -11.90 -22.02 -20.48
C GLU A 151 -12.52 -20.62 -20.42
#